data_87b17a302fb784a77b8c39c847d81220
#
_entry.id   87b17a302fb784a77b8c39c847d81220
#
_cell.length_a   1.000
_cell.length_b   1.000
_cell.length_c   1.000
_cell.angle_alpha   90.00
_cell.angle_beta   90.00
_cell.angle_gamma   90.00
#
_symmetry.space_group_name_H-M   'P 1'
#
loop_
_entity.id
_entity.type
_entity.pdbx_description
1 polymer ?
#
loop_
_entity_poly.entity_id
_entity_poly.type
_entity_poly.pdbx_seq_one_letter_code
_entity_poly.pdbx_strand_id
1 'polypeptide(L)'
;MATNLVSLVMQFLTPDMIGRIASALEVDRNKIQPAVSSAVPALLAAFNDTATQPGGSQKLADAARQQADSFRNFARVLATGGGQSSLFDEGSRMLLSLVGGQNQNALTEVIADFTGLNQGVTASLLAMLAPIVMGTIARHQGKARLDANDIANLFASQKDNIAAALPSGFGRLLSGTDLQATNQI
;
A
#
# COMPACT_ATOMS: atom_id res chain seq x y z
N MET A 1 23.31 5.05 2.57
CA MET A 1 22.16 5.24 3.46
C MET A 1 20.99 4.42 2.96
N ALA A 2 20.43 3.61 3.82
CA ALA A 2 19.26 2.81 3.48
C ALA A 2 18.05 3.74 3.29
N THR A 3 17.46 3.70 2.12
CA THR A 3 16.24 4.46 1.83
C THR A 3 15.07 3.83 2.57
N ASN A 4 14.26 4.63 3.22
CA ASN A 4 13.07 4.17 3.92
C ASN A 4 11.86 4.34 2.99
N LEU A 5 11.30 3.25 2.50
CA LEU A 5 10.14 3.27 1.59
C LEU A 5 8.92 3.91 2.24
N VAL A 6 8.69 3.67 3.53
CA VAL A 6 7.58 4.30 4.25
C VAL A 6 7.70 5.82 4.17
N SER A 7 8.90 6.34 4.45
CA SER A 7 9.17 7.78 4.38
C SER A 7 8.99 8.33 2.96
N LEU A 8 9.44 7.59 1.95
CA LEU A 8 9.28 8.01 0.55
C LEU A 8 7.81 8.14 0.16
N VAL A 9 7.01 7.13 0.50
CA VAL A 9 5.58 7.16 0.22
C VAL A 9 4.90 8.30 0.97
N MET A 10 5.25 8.48 2.25
CA MET A 10 4.69 9.57 3.07
C MET A 10 5.09 10.96 2.58
N GLN A 11 6.29 11.12 2.04
CA GLN A 11 6.70 12.38 1.41
C GLN A 11 5.89 12.70 0.17
N PHE A 12 5.53 11.69 -0.59
CA PHE A 12 4.66 11.85 -1.75
C PHE A 12 3.22 12.21 -1.35
N LEU A 13 2.75 11.66 -0.23
CA LEU A 13 1.42 11.92 0.31
C LEU A 13 1.43 13.25 1.09
N THR A 14 1.57 14.35 0.35
CA THR A 14 1.55 15.70 0.92
C THR A 14 0.21 15.99 1.60
N PRO A 15 0.13 16.99 2.50
CA PRO A 15 -1.15 17.38 3.10
C PRO A 15 -2.23 17.71 2.07
N ASP A 16 -1.85 18.30 0.93
CA ASP A 16 -2.77 18.53 -0.16
C ASP A 16 -3.33 17.25 -0.78
N MET A 17 -2.44 16.27 -1.01
CA MET A 17 -2.84 14.97 -1.54
C MET A 17 -3.78 14.23 -0.57
N ILE A 18 -3.46 14.25 0.72
CA ILE A 18 -4.31 13.67 1.77
C ILE A 18 -5.68 14.35 1.79
N GLY A 19 -5.72 15.67 1.64
CA GLY A 19 -6.98 16.42 1.53
C GLY A 19 -7.83 16.00 0.34
N ARG A 20 -7.21 15.75 -0.81
CA ARG A 20 -7.88 15.27 -2.02
C ARG A 20 -8.42 13.84 -1.84
N ILE A 21 -7.66 12.98 -1.20
CA ILE A 21 -8.10 11.61 -0.86
C ILE A 21 -9.30 11.67 0.09
N ALA A 22 -9.24 12.51 1.11
CA ALA A 22 -10.34 12.69 2.06
C ALA A 22 -11.62 13.16 1.35
N SER A 23 -11.50 14.13 0.43
CA SER A 23 -12.62 14.61 -0.37
C SER A 23 -13.17 13.52 -1.28
N ALA A 24 -12.31 12.73 -1.90
CA ALA A 24 -12.72 11.63 -2.78
C ALA A 24 -13.48 10.54 -2.03
N LEU A 25 -13.13 10.31 -0.77
CA LEU A 25 -13.77 9.31 0.09
C LEU A 25 -14.92 9.89 0.92
N GLU A 26 -15.17 11.17 0.81
CA GLU A 26 -16.20 11.90 1.58
C GLU A 26 -16.01 11.72 3.10
N VAL A 27 -14.75 11.75 3.56
CA VAL A 27 -14.37 11.57 4.95
C VAL A 27 -13.60 12.79 5.44
N ASP A 28 -13.73 13.10 6.71
CA ASP A 28 -13.01 14.19 7.35
C ASP A 28 -11.50 13.95 7.23
N ARG A 29 -10.77 14.99 6.82
CA ARG A 29 -9.32 15.00 6.70
C ARG A 29 -8.61 14.52 7.99
N ASN A 30 -9.15 14.91 9.14
CA ASN A 30 -8.61 14.53 10.45
C ASN A 30 -8.68 13.02 10.70
N LYS A 31 -9.63 12.33 10.07
CA LYS A 31 -9.75 10.87 10.16
C LYS A 31 -8.90 10.16 9.12
N ILE A 32 -8.74 10.75 7.94
CA ILE A 32 -7.96 10.17 6.85
C ILE A 32 -6.46 10.20 7.15
N GLN A 33 -5.96 11.26 7.77
CA GLN A 33 -4.52 11.41 8.02
C GLN A 33 -3.95 10.26 8.87
N PRO A 34 -4.54 9.89 10.04
CA PRO A 34 -4.08 8.71 10.78
C PRO A 34 -4.27 7.41 10.01
N ALA A 35 -5.34 7.31 9.22
CA ALA A 35 -5.62 6.14 8.40
C ALA A 35 -4.54 5.92 7.33
N VAL A 36 -4.12 6.98 6.66
CA VAL A 36 -3.02 6.92 5.67
C VAL A 36 -1.72 6.52 6.36
N SER A 37 -1.42 7.11 7.52
CA SER A 37 -0.20 6.83 8.27
C SER A 37 -0.09 5.37 8.74
N SER A 38 -1.22 4.71 8.97
CA SER A 38 -1.26 3.29 9.33
C SER A 38 -1.37 2.37 8.11
N ALA A 39 -2.09 2.81 7.08
CA ALA A 39 -2.33 2.01 5.88
C ALA A 39 -1.06 1.83 5.02
N VAL A 40 -0.21 2.85 4.92
CA VAL A 40 1.02 2.79 4.12
C VAL A 40 1.97 1.70 4.62
N PRO A 41 2.40 1.67 5.89
CA PRO A 41 3.25 0.59 6.36
C PRO A 41 2.56 -0.77 6.33
N ALA A 42 1.24 -0.83 6.53
CA ALA A 42 0.48 -2.07 6.45
C ALA A 42 0.47 -2.63 5.02
N LEU A 43 0.30 -1.79 4.00
CA LEU A 43 0.39 -2.20 2.59
C LEU A 43 1.80 -2.68 2.26
N LEU A 44 2.83 -1.98 2.71
CA LEU A 44 4.21 -2.39 2.48
C LEU A 44 4.52 -3.73 3.16
N ALA A 45 3.97 -3.97 4.35
CA ALA A 45 4.09 -5.25 5.04
C ALA A 45 3.42 -6.38 4.23
N ALA A 46 2.23 -6.14 3.71
CA ALA A 46 1.51 -7.11 2.87
C ALA A 46 2.27 -7.42 1.58
N PHE A 47 2.83 -6.40 0.94
CA PHE A 47 3.65 -6.58 -0.27
C PHE A 47 4.97 -7.31 0.05
N ASN A 48 5.58 -7.02 1.20
CA ASN A 48 6.77 -7.75 1.64
C ASN A 48 6.46 -9.25 1.82
N ASP A 49 5.33 -9.56 2.43
CA ASP A 49 4.88 -10.94 2.58
C ASP A 49 4.66 -11.60 1.21
N THR A 50 4.01 -10.90 0.28
CA THR A 50 3.85 -11.37 -1.10
C THR A 50 5.21 -11.62 -1.75
N ALA A 51 6.20 -10.77 -1.52
CA ALA A 51 7.55 -10.91 -2.09
C ALA A 51 8.26 -12.18 -1.62
N THR A 52 7.91 -12.69 -0.43
CA THR A 52 8.49 -13.93 0.09
C THR A 52 7.84 -15.19 -0.47
N GLN A 53 6.68 -15.07 -1.11
CA GLN A 53 5.97 -16.21 -1.71
C GLN A 53 6.53 -16.55 -3.09
N PRO A 54 6.43 -17.82 -3.52
CA PRO A 54 6.87 -18.21 -4.86
C PRO A 54 6.16 -17.39 -5.95
N GLY A 55 6.93 -16.75 -6.82
CA GLY A 55 6.41 -15.88 -7.88
C GLY A 55 5.90 -14.53 -7.43
N GLY A 56 5.86 -14.25 -6.12
CA GLY A 56 5.35 -13.00 -5.57
C GLY A 56 6.18 -11.78 -5.97
N SER A 57 7.50 -11.89 -5.92
CA SER A 57 8.40 -10.82 -6.35
C SER A 57 8.20 -10.44 -7.81
N GLN A 58 7.95 -11.44 -8.69
CA GLN A 58 7.67 -11.19 -10.10
C GLN A 58 6.35 -10.43 -10.28
N LYS A 59 5.30 -10.80 -9.55
CA LYS A 59 4.02 -10.08 -9.57
C LYS A 59 4.17 -8.63 -9.14
N LEU A 60 4.93 -8.40 -8.08
CA LEU A 60 5.22 -7.03 -7.59
C LEU A 60 6.02 -6.23 -8.61
N ALA A 61 7.02 -6.84 -9.24
CA ALA A 61 7.82 -6.19 -10.28
C ALA A 61 6.96 -5.79 -11.48
N ASP A 62 6.07 -6.66 -11.92
CA ASP A 62 5.16 -6.39 -13.04
C ASP A 62 4.17 -5.27 -12.69
N ALA A 63 3.62 -5.29 -11.47
CA ALA A 63 2.72 -4.24 -10.99
C ALA A 63 3.44 -2.88 -10.93
N ALA A 64 4.67 -2.85 -10.40
CA ALA A 64 5.46 -1.63 -10.33
C ALA A 64 5.75 -1.06 -11.73
N ARG A 65 6.08 -1.92 -12.69
CA ARG A 65 6.30 -1.50 -14.09
C ARG A 65 5.04 -0.89 -14.70
N GLN A 66 3.89 -1.51 -14.47
CA GLN A 66 2.61 -0.98 -14.96
C GLN A 66 2.27 0.37 -14.34
N GLN A 67 2.58 0.56 -13.06
CA GLN A 67 2.27 1.80 -12.34
C GLN A 67 3.29 2.91 -12.55
N ALA A 68 4.46 2.62 -13.10
CA ALA A 68 5.49 3.62 -13.35
C ALA A 68 4.99 4.77 -14.23
N ASP A 69 4.18 4.46 -15.23
CA ASP A 69 3.61 5.45 -16.16
C ASP A 69 2.23 5.94 -15.70
N SER A 70 1.46 5.12 -14.99
CA SER A 70 0.12 5.45 -14.51
C SER A 70 0.13 6.45 -13.35
N PHE A 71 1.24 6.57 -12.64
CA PHE A 71 1.39 7.42 -11.46
C PHE A 71 1.09 8.90 -11.74
N ARG A 72 1.51 9.42 -12.89
CA ARG A 72 1.22 10.80 -13.29
C ARG A 72 -0.27 11.00 -13.54
N ASN A 73 -0.92 10.02 -14.14
CA ASN A 73 -2.35 10.04 -14.38
C ASN A 73 -3.14 10.01 -13.08
N PHE A 74 -2.67 9.22 -12.11
CA PHE A 74 -3.29 9.14 -10.79
C PHE A 74 -3.37 10.51 -10.11
N ALA A 75 -2.25 11.21 -10.02
CA ALA A 75 -2.19 12.54 -9.42
C ALA A 75 -3.13 13.53 -10.14
N ARG A 76 -3.17 13.46 -11.47
CA ARG A 76 -4.04 14.31 -12.29
C ARG A 76 -5.52 14.00 -12.06
N VAL A 77 -5.89 12.72 -12.02
CA VAL A 77 -7.27 12.29 -11.79
C VAL A 77 -7.77 12.76 -10.42
N LEU A 78 -6.94 12.61 -9.38
CA LEU A 78 -7.27 13.14 -8.05
C LEU A 78 -7.44 14.67 -8.05
N ALA A 79 -6.61 15.36 -8.82
CA ALA A 79 -6.67 16.83 -8.91
C ALA A 79 -7.94 17.33 -9.60
N THR A 80 -8.40 16.61 -10.64
CA THR A 80 -9.55 17.02 -11.45
C THR A 80 -10.89 16.49 -10.93
N GLY A 81 -10.87 15.50 -10.02
CA GLY A 81 -12.09 14.91 -9.47
C GLY A 81 -12.86 14.00 -10.44
N GLY A 82 -12.30 13.73 -11.63
CA GLY A 82 -12.91 12.81 -12.61
C GLY A 82 -12.15 11.49 -12.69
N GLY A 83 -12.86 10.39 -12.89
CA GLY A 83 -12.25 9.07 -13.07
C GLY A 83 -11.86 8.34 -11.80
N GLN A 84 -12.33 8.80 -10.63
CA GLN A 84 -12.05 8.16 -9.33
C GLN A 84 -12.50 6.70 -9.28
N SER A 85 -13.66 6.40 -9.88
CA SER A 85 -14.19 5.02 -9.95
C SER A 85 -13.20 4.08 -10.65
N SER A 86 -12.58 4.53 -11.74
CA SER A 86 -11.56 3.76 -12.45
C SER A 86 -10.32 3.51 -11.60
N LEU A 87 -9.90 4.50 -10.80
CA LEU A 87 -8.78 4.35 -9.87
C LEU A 87 -9.08 3.32 -8.77
N PHE A 88 -10.29 3.35 -8.22
CA PHE A 88 -10.70 2.37 -7.22
C PHE A 88 -10.73 0.96 -7.80
N ASP A 89 -11.30 0.79 -8.99
CA ASP A 89 -11.37 -0.52 -9.66
C ASP A 89 -9.97 -1.05 -9.97
N GLU A 90 -9.10 -0.23 -10.50
CA GLU A 90 -7.72 -0.60 -10.82
C GLU A 90 -6.93 -0.97 -9.56
N GLY A 91 -7.02 -0.14 -8.53
CA GLY A 91 -6.35 -0.38 -7.25
C GLY A 91 -6.87 -1.63 -6.56
N SER A 92 -8.17 -1.86 -6.56
CA SER A 92 -8.77 -3.06 -5.98
C SER A 92 -8.33 -4.34 -6.69
N ARG A 93 -8.30 -4.32 -8.02
CA ARG A 93 -7.81 -5.46 -8.82
C ARG A 93 -6.33 -5.73 -8.55
N MET A 94 -5.54 -4.67 -8.42
CA MET A 94 -4.12 -4.77 -8.09
C MET A 94 -3.93 -5.43 -6.72
N LEU A 95 -4.63 -4.94 -5.71
CA LEU A 95 -4.57 -5.52 -4.35
C LEU A 95 -4.98 -6.99 -4.36
N LEU A 96 -6.08 -7.30 -5.02
CA LEU A 96 -6.57 -8.67 -5.12
C LEU A 96 -5.56 -9.59 -5.79
N SER A 97 -4.91 -9.11 -6.84
CA SER A 97 -3.89 -9.86 -7.58
C SER A 97 -2.60 -10.06 -6.78
N LEU A 98 -2.16 -9.04 -6.03
CA LEU A 98 -0.89 -9.06 -5.29
C LEU A 98 -1.02 -9.72 -3.93
N VAL A 99 -2.06 -9.41 -3.19
CA VAL A 99 -2.20 -9.78 -1.77
C VAL A 99 -3.17 -10.95 -1.59
N GLY A 100 -4.15 -11.07 -2.47
CA GLY A 100 -5.22 -12.06 -2.38
C GLY A 100 -6.44 -11.54 -1.59
N GLY A 101 -7.60 -12.11 -1.87
CA GLY A 101 -8.87 -11.62 -1.32
C GLY A 101 -8.95 -11.71 0.20
N GLN A 102 -8.50 -12.82 0.78
CA GLN A 102 -8.53 -13.02 2.23
C GLN A 102 -7.61 -12.03 2.96
N ASN A 103 -6.40 -11.84 2.47
CA ASN A 103 -5.44 -10.93 3.06
C ASN A 103 -5.89 -9.47 2.88
N GLN A 104 -6.49 -9.14 1.74
CA GLN A 104 -7.07 -7.82 1.50
C GLN A 104 -8.18 -7.52 2.51
N ASN A 105 -9.08 -8.47 2.75
CA ASN A 105 -10.17 -8.31 3.72
C ASN A 105 -9.61 -8.17 5.15
N ALA A 106 -8.66 -9.01 5.53
CA ALA A 106 -8.01 -8.93 6.84
C ALA A 106 -7.32 -7.59 7.05
N LEU A 107 -6.60 -7.11 6.04
CA LEU A 107 -5.93 -5.81 6.09
C LEU A 107 -6.94 -4.67 6.23
N THR A 108 -8.03 -4.72 5.48
CA THR A 108 -9.12 -3.74 5.55
C THR A 108 -9.73 -3.71 6.96
N GLU A 109 -10.04 -4.88 7.51
CA GLU A 109 -10.63 -5.01 8.84
C GLU A 109 -9.72 -4.43 9.93
N VAL A 110 -8.45 -4.79 9.91
CA VAL A 110 -7.45 -4.33 10.88
C VAL A 110 -7.33 -2.80 10.86
N ILE A 111 -7.24 -2.21 9.67
CA ILE A 111 -7.12 -0.76 9.53
C ILE A 111 -8.43 -0.07 9.93
N ALA A 112 -9.57 -0.62 9.56
CA ALA A 112 -10.88 -0.07 9.93
C ALA A 112 -11.04 -0.05 11.45
N ASP A 113 -10.70 -1.14 12.13
CA ASP A 113 -10.77 -1.25 13.58
C ASP A 113 -9.81 -0.26 14.27
N PHE A 114 -8.62 -0.13 13.74
CA PHE A 114 -7.60 0.77 14.30
C PHE A 114 -7.97 2.25 14.14
N THR A 115 -8.55 2.62 13.00
CA THR A 115 -8.83 4.02 12.65
C THR A 115 -10.25 4.47 12.99
N GLY A 116 -11.17 3.53 13.22
CA GLY A 116 -12.57 3.82 13.42
C GLY A 116 -13.32 4.13 12.12
N LEU A 117 -12.71 3.94 10.96
CA LEU A 117 -13.35 4.09 9.66
C LEU A 117 -14.19 2.84 9.34
N ASN A 118 -15.24 3.00 8.53
CA ASN A 118 -15.97 1.83 8.07
C ASN A 118 -15.15 1.04 7.03
N GLN A 119 -15.47 -0.23 6.86
CA GLN A 119 -14.74 -1.14 5.99
C GLN A 119 -14.77 -0.68 4.52
N GLY A 120 -15.89 -0.12 4.05
CA GLY A 120 -16.01 0.37 2.68
C GLY A 120 -15.04 1.53 2.39
N VAL A 121 -14.96 2.50 3.28
CA VAL A 121 -14.03 3.62 3.17
C VAL A 121 -12.59 3.12 3.25
N THR A 122 -12.30 2.21 4.18
CA THR A 122 -10.96 1.64 4.36
C THR A 122 -10.52 0.88 3.11
N ALA A 123 -11.40 0.06 2.55
CA ALA A 123 -11.11 -0.67 1.30
C ALA A 123 -10.82 0.29 0.14
N SER A 124 -11.58 1.36 0.01
CA SER A 124 -11.37 2.40 -1.01
C SER A 124 -10.04 3.12 -0.79
N LEU A 125 -9.70 3.42 0.46
CA LEU A 125 -8.41 4.03 0.82
C LEU A 125 -7.25 3.14 0.41
N LEU A 126 -7.30 1.85 0.74
CA LEU A 126 -6.27 0.88 0.35
C LEU A 126 -6.15 0.77 -1.17
N ALA A 127 -7.27 0.75 -1.89
CA ALA A 127 -7.30 0.71 -3.34
C ALA A 127 -6.64 1.95 -3.96
N MET A 128 -6.80 3.12 -3.36
CA MET A 128 -6.14 4.34 -3.81
C MET A 128 -4.65 4.36 -3.47
N LEU A 129 -4.27 3.85 -2.32
CA LEU A 129 -2.88 3.87 -1.86
C LEU A 129 -2.00 2.85 -2.58
N ALA A 130 -2.54 1.71 -2.97
CA ALA A 130 -1.76 0.63 -3.60
C ALA A 130 -1.02 1.09 -4.86
N PRO A 131 -1.66 1.76 -5.85
CA PRO A 131 -0.95 2.30 -7.01
C PRO A 131 0.10 3.35 -6.64
N ILE A 132 -0.17 4.17 -5.62
CA ILE A 132 0.78 5.18 -5.13
C ILE A 132 2.04 4.52 -4.59
N VAL A 133 1.88 3.48 -3.77
CA VAL A 133 3.00 2.72 -3.21
C VAL A 133 3.81 2.09 -4.33
N MET A 134 3.15 1.42 -5.28
CA MET A 134 3.82 0.79 -6.42
C MET A 134 4.51 1.80 -7.32
N GLY A 135 3.87 2.92 -7.62
CA GLY A 135 4.46 4.00 -8.40
C GLY A 135 5.68 4.61 -7.73
N THR A 136 5.66 4.76 -6.40
CA THR A 136 6.79 5.25 -5.62
C THR A 136 7.97 4.27 -5.69
N ILE A 137 7.71 2.98 -5.57
CA ILE A 137 8.72 1.93 -5.72
C ILE A 137 9.34 1.99 -7.12
N ALA A 138 8.51 2.07 -8.15
CA ALA A 138 8.96 2.13 -9.53
C ALA A 138 9.85 3.35 -9.80
N ARG A 139 9.48 4.50 -9.26
CA ARG A 139 10.28 5.73 -9.40
C ARG A 139 11.60 5.65 -8.64
N HIS A 140 11.59 5.05 -7.45
CA HIS A 140 12.78 4.91 -6.63
C HIS A 140 13.80 3.97 -7.26
N GLN A 141 13.34 2.81 -7.73
CA GLN A 141 14.21 1.79 -8.35
C GLN A 141 14.66 2.16 -9.76
N GLY A 142 13.82 2.90 -10.51
CA GLY A 142 14.00 3.13 -11.93
C GLY A 142 13.60 1.91 -12.77
N LYS A 143 13.16 2.17 -14.00
CA LYS A 143 12.60 1.12 -14.87
C LYS A 143 13.58 -0.03 -15.14
N ALA A 144 14.88 0.22 -15.11
CA ALA A 144 15.92 -0.78 -15.39
C ALA A 144 16.12 -1.78 -14.23
N ARG A 145 15.60 -1.48 -13.05
CA ARG A 145 15.76 -2.29 -11.84
C ARG A 145 14.43 -2.78 -11.26
N LEU A 146 13.47 -3.04 -12.12
CA LEU A 146 12.17 -3.56 -11.72
C LEU A 146 12.02 -5.03 -12.11
N ASP A 147 13.00 -5.86 -11.72
CA ASP A 147 12.90 -7.31 -11.85
C ASP A 147 12.58 -7.95 -10.48
N ALA A 148 12.28 -9.24 -10.50
CA ALA A 148 11.90 -9.97 -9.31
C ALA A 148 12.98 -9.93 -8.21
N ASN A 149 14.24 -10.04 -8.60
CA ASN A 149 15.37 -10.02 -7.64
C ASN A 149 15.53 -8.65 -7.00
N ASP A 150 15.46 -7.59 -7.78
CA ASP A 150 15.57 -6.22 -7.27
C ASP A 150 14.43 -5.89 -6.30
N ILE A 151 13.21 -6.30 -6.62
CA ILE A 151 12.05 -6.11 -5.75
C ILE A 151 12.19 -6.92 -4.46
N ALA A 152 12.61 -8.19 -4.54
CA ALA A 152 12.83 -9.02 -3.37
C ALA A 152 13.90 -8.43 -2.43
N ASN A 153 15.01 -7.97 -3.00
CA ASN A 153 16.09 -7.33 -2.24
C ASN A 153 15.62 -6.01 -1.59
N LEU A 154 14.85 -5.21 -2.33
CA LEU A 154 14.31 -3.97 -1.81
C LEU A 154 13.43 -4.23 -0.57
N PHE A 155 12.46 -5.14 -0.67
CA PHE A 155 11.58 -5.45 0.46
C PHE A 155 12.35 -6.07 1.64
N ALA A 156 13.31 -6.95 1.37
CA ALA A 156 14.16 -7.53 2.41
C ALA A 156 14.91 -6.44 3.19
N SER A 157 15.43 -5.42 2.49
CA SER A 157 16.13 -4.29 3.12
C SER A 157 15.20 -3.37 3.90
N GLN A 158 13.91 -3.36 3.58
CA GLN A 158 12.91 -2.47 4.20
C GLN A 158 12.15 -3.11 5.36
N LYS A 159 12.35 -4.38 5.61
CA LYS A 159 11.59 -5.15 6.62
C LYS A 159 11.59 -4.46 8.00
N ASP A 160 12.75 -4.03 8.48
CA ASP A 160 12.87 -3.36 9.78
C ASP A 160 12.20 -1.98 9.79
N ASN A 161 12.32 -1.23 8.70
CA ASN A 161 11.70 0.08 8.56
C ASN A 161 10.17 -0.03 8.55
N ILE A 162 9.65 -1.04 7.85
CA ILE A 162 8.21 -1.32 7.79
C ILE A 162 7.69 -1.71 9.18
N ALA A 163 8.38 -2.63 9.85
CA ALA A 163 8.01 -3.07 11.19
C ALA A 163 8.01 -1.91 12.20
N ALA A 164 9.03 -1.04 12.13
CA ALA A 164 9.13 0.13 13.02
C ALA A 164 8.02 1.16 12.77
N ALA A 165 7.50 1.25 11.54
CA ALA A 165 6.46 2.21 11.17
C ALA A 165 5.04 1.71 11.50
N LEU A 166 4.85 0.41 11.71
CA LEU A 166 3.55 -0.15 12.06
C LEU A 166 3.14 0.31 13.47
N PRO A 167 1.89 0.75 13.65
CA PRO A 167 1.41 1.13 14.98
C PRO A 167 1.46 -0.03 15.97
N SER A 168 1.58 0.29 17.25
CA SER A 168 1.55 -0.70 18.33
C SER A 168 0.25 -1.49 18.29
N GLY A 169 0.33 -2.82 18.39
CA GLY A 169 -0.81 -3.72 18.30
C GLY A 169 -1.13 -4.19 16.88
N PHE A 170 -0.64 -3.49 15.86
CA PHE A 170 -0.86 -3.86 14.46
C PHE A 170 -0.23 -5.22 14.13
N GLY A 171 0.94 -5.49 14.67
CA GLY A 171 1.61 -6.77 14.53
C GLY A 171 0.80 -7.93 15.10
N ARG A 172 0.08 -7.71 16.19
CA ARG A 172 -0.83 -8.73 16.76
C ARG A 172 -2.02 -9.02 15.86
N LEU A 173 -2.57 -7.98 15.25
CA LEU A 173 -3.71 -8.11 14.36
C LEU A 173 -3.32 -8.79 13.04
N LEU A 174 -2.13 -8.49 12.54
CA LEU A 174 -1.56 -9.18 11.38
C LEU A 174 -1.15 -10.63 11.69
N SER A 175 -0.77 -10.93 12.95
CA SER A 175 -0.41 -12.28 13.36
C SER A 175 -1.60 -13.23 13.47
N GLY A 176 -2.81 -12.70 13.59
CA GLY A 176 -4.04 -13.49 13.55
C GLY A 176 -4.49 -13.86 12.15
N THR A 177 -3.81 -13.35 11.13
CA THR A 177 -4.04 -13.69 9.73
C THR A 177 -2.94 -14.65 9.26
N ASP A 178 -3.19 -15.40 8.20
CA ASP A 178 -2.24 -16.38 7.63
C ASP A 178 -0.88 -15.77 7.24
N LEU A 179 -0.75 -14.45 7.35
CA LEU A 179 0.50 -13.74 7.14
C LEU A 179 1.60 -14.13 8.15
N GLN A 180 1.24 -14.87 9.21
CA GLN A 180 2.20 -15.34 10.20
C GLN A 180 2.10 -16.83 10.55
N ALA A 181 1.45 -17.62 9.75
CA ALA A 181 1.39 -19.06 9.97
C ALA A 181 2.77 -19.76 9.97
N THR A 182 3.82 -19.01 9.67
CA THR A 182 5.20 -19.53 9.62
C THR A 182 6.00 -19.35 10.91
N ASN A 183 5.43 -18.72 11.94
CA ASN A 183 6.22 -18.38 13.13
C ASN A 183 5.69 -18.96 14.44
N GLN A 184 4.94 -20.02 14.38
CA GLN A 184 4.60 -20.79 15.58
C GLN A 184 5.25 -22.16 15.53
N ILE A 185 6.49 -22.16 15.93
CA ILE A 185 7.13 -23.35 16.43
C ILE A 185 7.52 -23.06 17.86
#